data_87bd832975713c59ed3a6f027ea0032c
#
_entry.id   87bd832975713c59ed3a6f027ea0032c
#
_cell.length_a   1.000
_cell.length_b   1.000
_cell.length_c   1.000
_cell.angle_alpha   90.00
_cell.angle_beta   90.00
_cell.angle_gamma   90.00
#
_symmetry.space_group_name_H-M   'P 1'
#
loop_
_entity.id
_entity.type
_entity.pdbx_description
1 polymer ?
#
loop_
_entity_poly.entity_id
_entity_poly.type
_entity_poly.pdbx_seq_one_letter_code
_entity_poly.pdbx_strand_id
1 'polypeptide(L)'
;MSILSHDTFWNTVITLPMTKKMLQQSLKKCGACGRTVLEAALDDYGGKTERHCEKCSGLYSQVIGFWVEFLRRSLNIKRAKVEKLLTDPYARRAVMNLTKSFAYMGIKKPISLYAPFLIVWDFTHKCNLNCKHCYSNSGAVQEEELTTTQAMTVVDQLADAGVTALAFSGGEPLSRKDFFEVAAHAVKRGLYVSVATNGTLVTKENVKKLKQTGVHYVEISIDGASAKTHDAFRGVPGAFDKAVTGLKNCVEADLCVCIATTATKSNLEEMPAIISLAEEIGAERFTYFNFIPTGRGKAHYDQDLSAEEREKLMRYLLNRMSSGCKTTILTTAPQLARVALQCQGSSGTGEVTMSMAHMQTVKITKKAVPLADFIGGCGAGRLYCSLSPQGDVHPCVFLPVNVGNLKTEKFQDIWLNAPLFKAFRNRANLKGSCGKCDYRFICGGCRARSAAYHDGDMLNGDPGCIMGVKGAKSA
;
A
#
# COMPACT_ATOMS: atom_id res chain seq x y z
N MET A 1 -32.96 -14.95 22.86
CA MET A 1 -32.70 -14.00 21.74
C MET A 1 -31.27 -14.22 21.26
N SER A 2 -31.09 -14.98 20.17
CA SER A 2 -29.78 -15.27 19.60
C SER A 2 -29.19 -13.97 19.06
N ILE A 3 -28.05 -13.60 19.60
CA ILE A 3 -27.25 -12.47 19.14
C ILE A 3 -26.89 -12.76 17.68
N LEU A 4 -27.51 -12.04 16.75
CA LEU A 4 -27.07 -11.98 15.35
C LEU A 4 -25.56 -11.82 15.37
N SER A 5 -24.81 -12.65 14.65
CA SER A 5 -23.35 -12.56 14.61
C SER A 5 -22.97 -11.10 14.29
N HIS A 6 -21.94 -10.58 14.93
CA HIS A 6 -21.48 -9.19 14.78
C HIS A 6 -21.34 -8.80 13.30
N ASP A 7 -21.01 -9.76 12.44
CA ASP A 7 -20.90 -9.61 10.97
C ASP A 7 -22.25 -9.34 10.30
N THR A 8 -23.33 -10.03 10.73
CA THR A 8 -24.65 -9.86 10.15
C THR A 8 -25.23 -8.50 10.49
N PHE A 9 -25.03 -8.01 11.72
CA PHE A 9 -25.47 -6.69 12.16
C PHE A 9 -24.83 -5.57 11.35
N TRP A 10 -23.47 -5.60 11.21
CA TRP A 10 -22.75 -4.58 10.47
C TRP A 10 -23.10 -4.57 8.98
N ASN A 11 -23.17 -5.74 8.36
CA ASN A 11 -23.59 -5.86 6.96
C ASN A 11 -25.00 -5.30 6.77
N THR A 12 -25.92 -5.58 7.69
CA THR A 12 -27.30 -5.09 7.58
C THR A 12 -27.38 -3.58 7.75
N VAL A 13 -26.78 -3.03 8.81
CA VAL A 13 -26.90 -1.58 9.12
C VAL A 13 -26.27 -0.71 8.04
N ILE A 14 -25.08 -1.08 7.53
CA ILE A 14 -24.37 -0.24 6.57
C ILE A 14 -24.88 -0.42 5.13
N THR A 15 -25.53 -1.54 4.83
CA THR A 15 -26.17 -1.78 3.52
C THR A 15 -27.58 -1.20 3.40
N LEU A 16 -28.17 -0.71 4.50
CA LEU A 16 -29.47 -0.07 4.44
C LEU A 16 -29.46 1.14 3.47
N PRO A 17 -30.45 1.27 2.59
CA PRO A 17 -30.54 2.39 1.65
C PRO A 17 -30.50 3.74 2.34
N MET A 18 -31.06 3.84 3.56
CA MET A 18 -31.07 5.04 4.38
C MET A 18 -29.67 5.45 4.84
N THR A 19 -28.83 4.48 5.30
CA THR A 19 -27.45 4.74 5.70
C THR A 19 -26.61 5.21 4.50
N LYS A 20 -26.77 4.57 3.36
CA LYS A 20 -26.11 4.98 2.11
C LYS A 20 -26.47 6.40 1.72
N LYS A 21 -27.74 6.76 1.76
CA LYS A 21 -28.24 8.12 1.46
C LYS A 21 -27.68 9.15 2.47
N MET A 22 -27.62 8.78 3.74
CA MET A 22 -27.04 9.63 4.79
C MET A 22 -25.54 9.88 4.56
N LEU A 23 -24.77 8.85 4.25
CA LEU A 23 -23.35 8.99 3.90
C LEU A 23 -23.16 9.88 2.67
N GLN A 24 -23.98 9.71 1.63
CA GLN A 24 -23.92 10.56 0.43
C GLN A 24 -24.25 12.03 0.73
N GLN A 25 -25.22 12.30 1.61
CA GLN A 25 -25.55 13.66 2.04
C GLN A 25 -24.40 14.29 2.84
N SER A 26 -23.76 13.52 3.75
CA SER A 26 -22.62 13.99 4.54
C SER A 26 -21.40 14.39 3.72
N LEU A 27 -21.28 13.86 2.50
CA LEU A 27 -20.20 14.14 1.54
C LEU A 27 -20.47 15.32 0.60
N LYS A 28 -21.68 15.89 0.62
CA LYS A 28 -21.98 17.08 -0.19
C LYS A 28 -21.31 18.32 0.39
N LYS A 29 -20.73 19.12 -0.52
CA LYS A 29 -20.14 20.40 -0.12
C LYS A 29 -21.22 21.39 0.29
N CYS A 30 -21.00 22.07 1.39
CA CYS A 30 -21.84 23.16 1.84
C CYS A 30 -21.68 24.39 0.91
N GLY A 31 -22.78 24.93 0.39
CA GLY A 31 -22.74 26.10 -0.47
C GLY A 31 -22.25 27.38 0.22
N ALA A 32 -22.26 27.43 1.56
CA ALA A 32 -21.82 28.61 2.32
C ALA A 32 -20.33 28.59 2.66
N CYS A 33 -19.75 27.41 3.04
CA CYS A 33 -18.36 27.30 3.48
C CYS A 33 -17.50 26.41 2.61
N GLY A 34 -18.07 25.74 1.59
CA GLY A 34 -17.37 24.84 0.68
C GLY A 34 -16.92 23.49 1.30
N ARG A 35 -17.08 23.29 2.60
CA ARG A 35 -16.72 22.04 3.33
C ARG A 35 -17.89 21.04 3.28
N THR A 36 -17.58 19.76 3.48
CA THR A 36 -18.60 18.74 3.66
C THR A 36 -19.06 18.67 5.12
N VAL A 37 -20.28 18.18 5.36
CA VAL A 37 -20.78 17.95 6.73
C VAL A 37 -19.90 16.92 7.46
N LEU A 38 -19.37 15.93 6.73
CA LEU A 38 -18.43 14.95 7.29
C LEU A 38 -17.15 15.62 7.80
N GLU A 39 -16.55 16.54 7.03
CA GLU A 39 -15.36 17.27 7.47
C GLU A 39 -15.63 18.08 8.73
N ALA A 40 -16.77 18.76 8.80
CA ALA A 40 -17.18 19.49 10.00
C ALA A 40 -17.35 18.56 11.21
N ALA A 41 -18.04 17.43 11.04
CA ALA A 41 -18.22 16.45 12.11
C ALA A 41 -16.92 15.83 12.62
N LEU A 42 -15.96 15.60 11.72
CA LEU A 42 -14.64 15.08 12.10
C LEU A 42 -13.79 16.15 12.82
N ASP A 43 -13.96 17.44 12.49
CA ASP A 43 -13.32 18.54 13.19
C ASP A 43 -13.91 18.70 14.61
N ASP A 44 -15.23 18.69 14.74
CA ASP A 44 -15.93 18.75 16.04
C ASP A 44 -15.49 17.59 16.96
N TYR A 45 -15.44 16.35 16.41
CA TYR A 45 -15.01 15.18 17.17
C TYR A 45 -13.52 15.23 17.55
N GLY A 46 -12.68 15.78 16.67
CA GLY A 46 -11.23 15.95 16.88
C GLY A 46 -10.86 17.13 17.78
N GLY A 47 -11.84 17.85 18.31
CA GLY A 47 -11.64 18.99 19.24
C GLY A 47 -11.08 20.25 18.57
N LYS A 48 -11.22 20.42 17.25
CA LYS A 48 -10.87 21.68 16.59
C LYS A 48 -11.92 22.73 16.91
N THR A 49 -11.46 23.87 17.45
CA THR A 49 -12.31 25.00 17.91
C THR A 49 -12.69 25.96 16.79
N GLU A 50 -12.29 25.73 15.55
CA GLU A 50 -12.73 26.57 14.43
C GLU A 50 -14.25 26.50 14.27
N ARG A 51 -14.92 27.63 14.37
CA ARG A 51 -16.39 27.73 14.19
C ARG A 51 -16.76 27.29 12.78
N HIS A 52 -17.46 26.18 12.70
CA HIS A 52 -18.09 25.76 11.45
C HIS A 52 -19.30 26.68 11.16
N CYS A 53 -19.65 26.78 9.88
CA CYS A 53 -20.88 27.49 9.57
C CYS A 53 -22.09 26.73 10.18
N GLU A 54 -23.11 27.44 10.64
CA GLU A 54 -24.31 26.88 11.29
C GLU A 54 -24.99 25.78 10.48
N LYS A 55 -24.90 25.85 9.13
CA LYS A 55 -25.45 24.83 8.23
C LYS A 55 -24.69 23.49 8.29
N CYS A 56 -23.40 23.49 8.68
CA CYS A 56 -22.56 22.29 8.77
C CYS A 56 -22.59 21.70 10.18
N SER A 57 -22.81 22.47 11.23
CA SER A 57 -22.83 22.06 12.65
C SER A 57 -24.18 21.56 13.17
N GLY A 58 -25.10 21.22 12.26
CA GLY A 58 -26.45 20.78 12.62
C GLY A 58 -26.53 19.29 13.01
N LEU A 59 -27.76 18.76 13.05
CA LEU A 59 -28.12 17.42 13.47
C LEU A 59 -27.26 16.31 12.78
N TYR A 60 -26.90 16.49 11.51
CA TYR A 60 -26.06 15.51 10.78
C TYR A 60 -24.65 15.39 11.34
N SER A 61 -24.02 16.48 11.79
CA SER A 61 -22.70 16.44 12.44
C SER A 61 -22.75 15.64 13.74
N GLN A 62 -23.80 15.86 14.55
CA GLN A 62 -24.02 15.12 15.80
C GLN A 62 -24.24 13.63 15.55
N VAL A 63 -25.02 13.26 14.54
CA VAL A 63 -25.26 11.85 14.15
C VAL A 63 -23.95 11.19 13.70
N ILE A 64 -23.12 11.88 12.91
CA ILE A 64 -21.82 11.34 12.50
C ILE A 64 -20.91 11.16 13.71
N GLY A 65 -20.83 12.15 14.61
CA GLY A 65 -20.06 12.07 15.86
C GLY A 65 -20.49 10.89 16.73
N PHE A 66 -21.81 10.64 16.84
CA PHE A 66 -22.35 9.46 17.52
C PHE A 66 -21.86 8.16 16.88
N TRP A 67 -21.90 8.04 15.55
CA TRP A 67 -21.42 6.84 14.85
C TRP A 67 -19.91 6.63 15.01
N VAL A 68 -19.11 7.70 14.97
CA VAL A 68 -17.65 7.62 15.23
C VAL A 68 -17.39 7.11 16.64
N GLU A 69 -18.13 7.64 17.63
CA GLU A 69 -18.00 7.21 19.04
C GLU A 69 -18.47 5.78 19.25
N PHE A 70 -19.56 5.38 18.61
CA PHE A 70 -20.05 3.99 18.65
C PHE A 70 -19.04 3.01 18.05
N LEU A 71 -18.46 3.31 16.87
CA LEU A 71 -17.41 2.53 16.23
C LEU A 71 -16.16 2.43 17.11
N ARG A 72 -15.73 3.54 17.66
CA ARG A 72 -14.61 3.62 18.58
C ARG A 72 -14.77 2.67 19.77
N ARG A 73 -15.94 2.71 20.42
CA ARG A 73 -16.26 1.84 21.59
C ARG A 73 -16.32 0.37 21.17
N SER A 74 -16.97 0.08 20.05
CA SER A 74 -17.08 -1.28 19.52
C SER A 74 -15.73 -1.92 19.21
N LEU A 75 -14.78 -1.12 18.74
CA LEU A 75 -13.40 -1.54 18.43
C LEU A 75 -12.42 -1.39 19.60
N ASN A 76 -12.92 -0.94 20.75
CA ASN A 76 -12.13 -0.69 21.96
C ASN A 76 -10.90 0.23 21.72
N ILE A 77 -11.09 1.29 20.91
CA ILE A 77 -10.03 2.25 20.61
C ILE A 77 -10.10 3.41 21.62
N LYS A 78 -8.95 3.81 22.20
CA LYS A 78 -8.88 4.97 23.11
C LYS A 78 -9.25 6.26 22.35
N ARG A 79 -10.05 7.13 23.00
CA ARG A 79 -10.55 8.40 22.37
C ARG A 79 -9.38 9.27 21.90
N ALA A 80 -8.37 9.49 22.75
CA ALA A 80 -7.19 10.27 22.39
C ALA A 80 -6.46 9.75 21.13
N LYS A 81 -6.52 8.44 20.85
CA LYS A 81 -5.94 7.87 19.63
C LYS A 81 -6.74 8.25 18.39
N VAL A 82 -8.08 8.30 18.50
CA VAL A 82 -8.95 8.72 17.40
C VAL A 82 -8.81 10.22 17.17
N GLU A 83 -8.80 11.03 18.21
CA GLU A 83 -8.57 12.48 18.14
C GLU A 83 -7.25 12.80 17.44
N LYS A 84 -6.14 12.16 17.89
CA LYS A 84 -4.83 12.29 17.23
C LYS A 84 -4.87 11.86 15.75
N LEU A 85 -5.58 10.79 15.42
CA LEU A 85 -5.75 10.34 14.04
C LEU A 85 -6.51 11.40 13.20
N LEU A 86 -7.54 12.00 13.76
CA LEU A 86 -8.37 12.99 13.06
C LEU A 86 -7.71 14.38 12.95
N THR A 87 -6.63 14.65 13.71
CA THR A 87 -5.81 15.86 13.49
C THR A 87 -4.83 15.70 12.34
N ASP A 88 -4.50 14.46 11.97
CA ASP A 88 -3.61 14.15 10.84
C ASP A 88 -4.36 14.35 9.50
N PRO A 89 -3.89 15.22 8.59
CA PRO A 89 -4.57 15.52 7.34
C PRO A 89 -4.68 14.31 6.39
N TYR A 90 -3.69 13.42 6.42
CA TYR A 90 -3.65 12.23 5.57
C TYR A 90 -4.61 11.15 6.08
N ALA A 91 -4.67 10.95 7.39
CA ALA A 91 -5.64 10.07 8.01
C ALA A 91 -7.08 10.55 7.75
N ARG A 92 -7.34 11.86 7.84
CA ARG A 92 -8.64 12.44 7.47
C ARG A 92 -8.99 12.17 6.02
N ARG A 93 -8.04 12.37 5.10
CA ARG A 93 -8.22 12.08 3.67
C ARG A 93 -8.56 10.60 3.46
N ALA A 94 -7.90 9.68 4.18
CA ALA A 94 -8.22 8.26 4.15
C ALA A 94 -9.63 7.96 4.67
N VAL A 95 -10.06 8.59 5.77
CA VAL A 95 -11.43 8.47 6.30
C VAL A 95 -12.45 8.98 5.30
N MET A 96 -12.22 10.14 4.68
CA MET A 96 -13.09 10.69 3.63
C MET A 96 -13.22 9.73 2.44
N ASN A 97 -12.10 9.17 1.97
CA ASN A 97 -12.10 8.20 0.88
C ASN A 97 -12.85 6.92 1.26
N LEU A 98 -12.65 6.40 2.48
CA LEU A 98 -13.37 5.23 2.98
C LEU A 98 -14.88 5.50 3.05
N THR A 99 -15.30 6.67 3.54
CA THR A 99 -16.70 7.06 3.59
C THR A 99 -17.32 7.16 2.18
N LYS A 100 -16.59 7.77 1.21
CA LYS A 100 -17.00 7.77 -0.20
C LYS A 100 -17.14 6.33 -0.74
N SER A 101 -16.23 5.45 -0.36
CA SER A 101 -16.27 4.04 -0.81
C SER A 101 -17.54 3.35 -0.33
N PHE A 102 -17.93 3.52 0.94
CA PHE A 102 -19.17 2.97 1.47
C PHE A 102 -20.41 3.62 0.82
N ALA A 103 -20.39 4.93 0.63
CA ALA A 103 -21.52 5.68 0.07
C ALA A 103 -21.80 5.33 -1.40
N TYR A 104 -20.76 5.12 -2.21
CA TYR A 104 -20.90 4.97 -3.67
C TYR A 104 -20.66 3.53 -4.17
N MET A 105 -19.74 2.78 -3.56
CA MET A 105 -19.41 1.41 -3.99
C MET A 105 -20.07 0.33 -3.13
N GLY A 106 -20.56 0.70 -1.93
CA GLY A 106 -21.11 -0.23 -0.94
C GLY A 106 -20.02 -1.04 -0.25
N ILE A 107 -20.43 -1.90 0.70
CA ILE A 107 -19.54 -2.80 1.43
C ILE A 107 -19.51 -4.13 0.72
N LYS A 108 -18.32 -4.51 0.24
CA LYS A 108 -18.06 -5.79 -0.44
C LYS A 108 -16.84 -6.46 0.17
N LYS A 109 -16.79 -7.77 0.14
CA LYS A 109 -15.61 -8.56 0.50
C LYS A 109 -14.85 -8.93 -0.77
N PRO A 110 -13.60 -8.49 -0.92
CA PRO A 110 -12.89 -7.47 -0.15
C PRO A 110 -13.36 -6.05 -0.49
N ILE A 111 -13.06 -5.09 0.39
CA ILE A 111 -13.39 -3.68 0.16
C ILE A 111 -12.63 -3.15 -1.06
N SER A 112 -13.33 -2.32 -1.83
CA SER A 112 -12.73 -1.53 -2.91
C SER A 112 -12.92 -0.06 -2.60
N LEU A 113 -11.89 0.74 -2.79
CA LEU A 113 -11.92 2.16 -2.47
C LEU A 113 -12.44 2.98 -3.65
N TYR A 114 -13.11 4.10 -3.35
CA TYR A 114 -13.59 5.07 -4.33
C TYR A 114 -12.45 5.76 -5.08
N ALA A 115 -11.32 5.98 -4.40
CA ALA A 115 -10.02 6.29 -4.98
C ALA A 115 -8.97 5.36 -4.35
N PRO A 116 -7.85 5.03 -5.02
CA PRO A 116 -6.81 4.22 -4.39
C PRO A 116 -6.24 4.94 -3.16
N PHE A 117 -5.87 4.16 -2.15
CA PHE A 117 -5.14 4.68 -1.00
C PHE A 117 -3.74 5.12 -1.40
N LEU A 118 -3.07 4.31 -2.24
CA LEU A 118 -1.70 4.50 -2.69
C LEU A 118 -1.61 4.45 -4.21
N ILE A 119 -0.88 5.38 -4.78
CA ILE A 119 -0.34 5.30 -6.14
C ILE A 119 1.17 5.10 -6.03
N VAL A 120 1.70 4.10 -6.74
CA VAL A 120 3.13 3.98 -6.98
C VAL A 120 3.41 4.46 -8.40
N TRP A 121 4.20 5.50 -8.54
CA TRP A 121 4.49 6.10 -9.83
C TRP A 121 5.92 5.82 -10.24
N ASP A 122 6.09 5.01 -11.28
CA ASP A 122 7.37 4.91 -11.98
C ASP A 122 7.62 6.25 -12.67
N PHE A 123 8.30 7.16 -11.95
CA PHE A 123 8.40 8.57 -12.31
C PHE A 123 9.34 8.80 -13.50
N THR A 124 10.31 7.90 -13.67
CA THR A 124 11.24 7.88 -14.79
C THR A 124 11.73 6.46 -15.07
N HIS A 125 12.10 6.16 -16.31
CA HIS A 125 12.85 4.94 -16.66
C HIS A 125 14.35 5.11 -16.48
N LYS A 126 14.84 6.34 -16.34
CA LYS A 126 16.26 6.60 -16.11
C LYS A 126 16.71 6.03 -14.77
N CYS A 127 17.77 5.24 -14.78
CA CYS A 127 18.38 4.66 -13.58
C CYS A 127 19.90 4.61 -13.71
N ASN A 128 20.58 4.82 -12.61
CA ASN A 128 22.04 4.72 -12.51
C ASN A 128 22.52 3.32 -12.03
N LEU A 129 21.60 2.37 -11.85
CA LEU A 129 21.89 0.96 -11.55
C LEU A 129 21.36 0.05 -12.64
N ASN A 130 21.85 -1.21 -12.64
CA ASN A 130 21.45 -2.26 -13.59
C ASN A 130 21.02 -3.55 -12.91
N CYS A 131 20.02 -3.44 -12.02
CA CYS A 131 19.54 -4.54 -11.19
C CYS A 131 19.03 -5.73 -12.02
N LYS A 132 19.40 -6.94 -11.64
CA LYS A 132 18.97 -8.19 -12.29
C LYS A 132 17.46 -8.41 -12.21
N HIS A 133 16.84 -8.02 -11.10
CA HIS A 133 15.43 -8.21 -10.80
C HIS A 133 14.53 -7.02 -11.19
N CYS A 134 15.05 -6.03 -11.90
CA CYS A 134 14.32 -4.80 -12.19
C CYS A 134 12.98 -5.08 -12.90
N TYR A 135 11.89 -4.76 -12.23
CA TYR A 135 10.54 -4.99 -12.73
C TYR A 135 10.16 -4.03 -13.88
N SER A 136 10.69 -2.81 -13.84
CA SER A 136 10.39 -1.74 -14.82
C SER A 136 11.35 -1.74 -16.02
N ASN A 137 12.34 -2.65 -16.03
CA ASN A 137 13.38 -2.69 -17.08
C ASN A 137 14.09 -1.33 -17.28
N SER A 138 14.25 -0.58 -16.19
CA SER A 138 14.85 0.77 -16.19
C SER A 138 16.33 0.76 -16.56
N GLY A 139 16.80 1.88 -17.13
CA GLY A 139 18.17 2.09 -17.58
C GLY A 139 18.26 3.44 -18.31
N ALA A 140 18.37 3.40 -19.65
CA ALA A 140 18.24 4.63 -20.47
C ALA A 140 16.77 5.02 -20.60
N VAL A 141 16.52 6.30 -20.87
CA VAL A 141 15.19 6.80 -21.23
C VAL A 141 14.81 6.15 -22.57
N GLN A 142 13.70 5.42 -22.61
CA GLN A 142 13.30 4.65 -23.79
C GLN A 142 12.20 5.33 -24.61
N GLU A 143 11.37 6.20 -23.99
CA GLU A 143 10.21 6.86 -24.61
C GLU A 143 10.00 8.24 -24.01
N GLU A 144 9.14 9.07 -24.61
CA GLU A 144 8.74 10.36 -24.07
C GLU A 144 8.06 10.22 -22.70
N GLU A 145 8.79 10.57 -21.67
CA GLU A 145 8.23 10.70 -20.32
C GLU A 145 7.37 11.97 -20.21
N LEU A 146 6.46 12.01 -19.24
CA LEU A 146 5.67 13.20 -18.95
C LEU A 146 6.60 14.40 -18.68
N THR A 147 6.29 15.54 -19.29
CA THR A 147 6.94 16.83 -18.94
C THR A 147 6.57 17.22 -17.50
N THR A 148 7.31 18.16 -16.91
CA THR A 148 7.02 18.69 -15.56
C THR A 148 5.58 19.17 -15.45
N THR A 149 5.07 19.92 -16.42
CA THR A 149 3.69 20.43 -16.45
C THR A 149 2.66 19.28 -16.49
N GLN A 150 2.90 18.27 -17.34
CA GLN A 150 2.03 17.10 -17.42
C GLN A 150 2.07 16.30 -16.11
N ALA A 151 3.26 16.14 -15.50
CA ALA A 151 3.42 15.49 -14.20
C ALA A 151 2.63 16.20 -13.09
N MET A 152 2.66 17.54 -13.05
CA MET A 152 1.84 18.31 -12.12
C MET A 152 0.33 18.13 -12.38
N THR A 153 -0.09 18.12 -13.65
CA THR A 153 -1.49 17.84 -14.01
C THR A 153 -1.94 16.44 -13.54
N VAL A 154 -1.05 15.45 -13.65
CA VAL A 154 -1.31 14.10 -13.11
C VAL A 154 -1.48 14.16 -11.60
N VAL A 155 -0.60 14.83 -10.87
CA VAL A 155 -0.73 15.04 -9.42
C VAL A 155 -2.06 15.67 -9.07
N ASP A 156 -2.50 16.67 -9.83
CA ASP A 156 -3.79 17.34 -9.63
C ASP A 156 -4.95 16.37 -9.81
N GLN A 157 -4.95 15.57 -10.85
CA GLN A 157 -5.98 14.55 -11.08
C GLN A 157 -6.05 13.52 -9.93
N LEU A 158 -4.90 13.06 -9.43
CA LEU A 158 -4.83 12.12 -8.30
C LEU A 158 -5.39 12.75 -7.02
N ALA A 159 -4.99 13.99 -6.75
CA ALA A 159 -5.44 14.72 -5.57
C ALA A 159 -6.95 14.96 -5.59
N ASP A 160 -7.51 15.37 -6.74
CA ASP A 160 -8.95 15.64 -6.92
C ASP A 160 -9.79 14.35 -6.82
N ALA A 161 -9.26 13.22 -7.29
CA ALA A 161 -9.89 11.91 -7.12
C ALA A 161 -9.97 11.46 -5.66
N GLY A 162 -9.14 12.01 -4.76
CA GLY A 162 -9.09 11.64 -3.35
C GLY A 162 -8.03 10.60 -2.99
N VAL A 163 -7.03 10.41 -3.85
CA VAL A 163 -5.84 9.57 -3.54
C VAL A 163 -5.18 10.05 -2.26
N THR A 164 -4.79 9.15 -1.36
CA THR A 164 -4.21 9.53 -0.07
C THR A 164 -2.69 9.63 -0.12
N ALA A 165 -2.03 8.67 -0.76
CA ALA A 165 -0.57 8.59 -0.80
C ALA A 165 -0.05 8.44 -2.23
N LEU A 166 1.10 9.07 -2.49
CA LEU A 166 1.85 8.98 -3.74
C LEU A 166 3.29 8.58 -3.43
N ALA A 167 3.72 7.42 -3.94
CA ALA A 167 5.09 6.95 -3.86
C ALA A 167 5.77 7.15 -5.22
N PHE A 168 6.77 8.01 -5.27
CA PHE A 168 7.65 8.11 -6.43
C PHE A 168 8.62 6.93 -6.46
N SER A 169 8.66 6.23 -7.57
CA SER A 169 9.46 5.02 -7.84
C SER A 169 9.97 5.05 -9.29
N GLY A 170 10.22 3.89 -9.87
CA GLY A 170 10.57 3.73 -11.28
C GLY A 170 12.00 3.25 -11.47
N GLY A 171 12.79 3.97 -12.28
CA GLY A 171 14.25 3.82 -12.32
C GLY A 171 14.86 4.36 -11.03
N GLU A 172 15.45 5.55 -11.11
CA GLU A 172 15.87 6.28 -9.90
C GLU A 172 15.18 7.66 -9.89
N PRO A 173 14.17 7.87 -9.02
CA PRO A 173 13.42 9.13 -9.03
C PRO A 173 14.30 10.36 -8.83
N LEU A 174 15.33 10.27 -7.96
CA LEU A 174 16.24 11.37 -7.66
C LEU A 174 17.17 11.73 -8.84
N SER A 175 17.20 10.91 -9.90
CA SER A 175 17.95 11.23 -11.13
C SER A 175 17.18 12.16 -12.07
N ARG A 176 15.88 12.33 -11.87
CA ARG A 176 15.03 13.21 -12.67
C ARG A 176 15.07 14.64 -12.10
N LYS A 177 15.41 15.61 -12.93
CA LYS A 177 15.72 16.99 -12.49
C LYS A 177 14.57 17.69 -11.79
N ASP A 178 13.33 17.44 -12.22
CA ASP A 178 12.11 18.07 -11.71
C ASP A 178 11.46 17.28 -10.54
N PHE A 179 12.12 16.23 -10.02
CA PHE A 179 11.57 15.41 -8.94
C PHE A 179 11.11 16.25 -7.73
N PHE A 180 11.98 17.13 -7.23
CA PHE A 180 11.67 17.94 -6.04
C PHE A 180 10.50 18.91 -6.28
N GLU A 181 10.40 19.45 -7.48
CA GLU A 181 9.34 20.37 -7.87
C GLU A 181 7.98 19.66 -7.92
N VAL A 182 7.90 18.51 -8.58
CA VAL A 182 6.67 17.72 -8.68
C VAL A 182 6.28 17.12 -7.32
N ALA A 183 7.26 16.67 -6.52
CA ALA A 183 7.01 16.17 -5.17
C ALA A 183 6.47 17.26 -4.23
N ALA A 184 7.02 18.49 -4.30
CA ALA A 184 6.51 19.65 -3.56
C ALA A 184 5.08 19.99 -3.96
N HIS A 185 4.77 19.94 -5.26
CA HIS A 185 3.41 20.12 -5.75
C HIS A 185 2.45 19.06 -5.17
N ALA A 186 2.86 17.79 -5.12
CA ALA A 186 2.07 16.72 -4.55
C ALA A 186 1.79 16.93 -3.05
N VAL A 187 2.80 17.35 -2.27
CA VAL A 187 2.64 17.71 -0.85
C VAL A 187 1.66 18.89 -0.69
N LYS A 188 1.82 19.94 -1.49
CA LYS A 188 0.91 21.11 -1.51
C LYS A 188 -0.54 20.71 -1.81
N ARG A 189 -0.75 19.68 -2.66
CA ARG A 189 -2.07 19.11 -2.95
C ARG A 189 -2.60 18.17 -1.85
N GLY A 190 -1.89 18.04 -0.73
CA GLY A 190 -2.29 17.24 0.44
C GLY A 190 -2.14 15.74 0.24
N LEU A 191 -1.23 15.29 -0.61
CA LEU A 191 -0.86 13.89 -0.73
C LEU A 191 0.23 13.54 0.28
N TYR A 192 0.16 12.35 0.90
CA TYR A 192 1.27 11.77 1.63
C TYR A 192 2.33 11.32 0.63
N VAL A 193 3.45 12.03 0.56
CA VAL A 193 4.48 11.77 -0.45
C VAL A 193 5.58 10.90 0.13
N SER A 194 5.96 9.87 -0.61
CA SER A 194 7.11 9.01 -0.33
C SER A 194 7.97 8.83 -1.57
N VAL A 195 9.21 8.41 -1.36
CA VAL A 195 10.14 8.06 -2.44
C VAL A 195 10.75 6.69 -2.20
N ALA A 196 10.67 5.81 -3.21
CA ALA A 196 11.40 4.55 -3.28
C ALA A 196 12.62 4.74 -4.17
N THR A 197 13.81 4.64 -3.59
CA THR A 197 15.09 4.94 -4.22
C THR A 197 16.09 3.80 -4.03
N ASN A 198 17.06 3.70 -4.92
CA ASN A 198 18.19 2.80 -4.72
C ASN A 198 19.20 3.32 -3.67
N GLY A 199 18.98 4.52 -3.14
CA GLY A 199 19.78 5.13 -2.07
C GLY A 199 21.09 5.76 -2.49
N THR A 200 21.58 5.50 -3.70
CA THR A 200 22.93 5.96 -4.12
C THR A 200 23.03 7.48 -4.32
N LEU A 201 21.90 8.16 -4.49
CA LEU A 201 21.79 9.62 -4.63
C LEU A 201 21.25 10.30 -3.35
N VAL A 202 21.11 9.55 -2.25
CA VAL A 202 20.61 10.08 -0.96
C VAL A 202 21.77 10.71 -0.18
N THR A 203 22.33 11.79 -0.74
CA THR A 203 23.37 12.61 -0.11
C THR A 203 22.77 13.53 0.96
N LYS A 204 23.58 14.07 1.88
CA LYS A 204 23.14 15.04 2.89
C LYS A 204 22.39 16.24 2.26
N GLU A 205 22.85 16.71 1.09
CA GLU A 205 22.17 17.77 0.34
C GLU A 205 20.78 17.36 -0.13
N ASN A 206 20.67 16.17 -0.76
CA ASN A 206 19.38 15.67 -1.23
C ASN A 206 18.43 15.35 -0.07
N VAL A 207 18.93 14.85 1.07
CA VAL A 207 18.13 14.66 2.29
C VAL A 207 17.55 15.97 2.81
N LYS A 208 18.36 17.06 2.82
CA LYS A 208 17.86 18.39 3.15
C LYS A 208 16.75 18.84 2.20
N LYS A 209 16.92 18.63 0.90
CA LYS A 209 15.89 18.94 -0.11
C LYS A 209 14.62 18.08 0.09
N LEU A 210 14.75 16.78 0.36
CA LEU A 210 13.62 15.88 0.66
C LEU A 210 12.79 16.39 1.84
N LYS A 211 13.48 16.80 2.92
CA LYS A 211 12.83 17.36 4.12
C LYS A 211 12.13 18.69 3.82
N GLN A 212 12.80 19.61 3.11
CA GLN A 212 12.22 20.90 2.70
C GLN A 212 11.02 20.73 1.75
N THR A 213 11.04 19.73 0.89
CA THR A 213 9.94 19.37 -0.01
C THR A 213 8.73 18.84 0.74
N GLY A 214 8.91 18.33 1.97
CA GLY A 214 7.87 17.71 2.76
C GLY A 214 7.65 16.23 2.41
N VAL A 215 8.66 15.54 1.87
CA VAL A 215 8.64 14.08 1.71
C VAL A 215 8.58 13.43 3.09
N HIS A 216 7.59 12.56 3.29
CA HIS A 216 7.28 11.97 4.61
C HIS A 216 8.04 10.69 4.88
N TYR A 217 8.45 9.98 3.83
CA TYR A 217 8.95 8.63 3.94
C TYR A 217 9.91 8.30 2.81
N VAL A 218 11.06 7.76 3.15
CA VAL A 218 12.11 7.36 2.19
C VAL A 218 12.31 5.85 2.30
N GLU A 219 12.03 5.13 1.22
CA GLU A 219 12.25 3.70 1.11
C GLU A 219 13.54 3.45 0.33
N ILE A 220 14.56 2.90 0.99
CA ILE A 220 15.86 2.62 0.38
C ILE A 220 16.02 1.12 0.19
N SER A 221 16.40 0.74 -1.03
CA SER A 221 16.55 -0.65 -1.41
C SER A 221 17.88 -1.22 -0.91
N ILE A 222 17.80 -2.31 -0.13
CA ILE A 222 18.95 -3.12 0.33
C ILE A 222 18.63 -4.60 0.10
N ASP A 223 19.34 -5.27 -0.80
CA ASP A 223 19.09 -6.68 -1.15
C ASP A 223 20.21 -7.63 -0.72
N GLY A 224 21.07 -7.22 0.18
CA GLY A 224 22.11 -8.05 0.78
C GLY A 224 22.57 -7.44 2.10
N ALA A 225 23.06 -8.25 3.00
CA ALA A 225 23.68 -7.80 4.25
C ALA A 225 25.12 -7.31 4.05
N SER A 226 25.67 -7.48 2.86
CA SER A 226 27.02 -7.09 2.46
C SER A 226 27.06 -6.51 1.05
N ALA A 227 28.12 -5.75 0.75
CA ALA A 227 28.39 -5.24 -0.58
C ALA A 227 28.46 -6.38 -1.64
N LYS A 228 29.04 -7.53 -1.27
CA LYS A 228 29.15 -8.68 -2.17
C LYS A 228 27.80 -9.11 -2.73
N THR A 229 26.80 -9.30 -1.89
CA THR A 229 25.47 -9.77 -2.30
C THR A 229 24.68 -8.65 -2.93
N HIS A 230 24.65 -7.48 -2.29
CA HIS A 230 23.88 -6.34 -2.76
C HIS A 230 24.34 -5.85 -4.15
N ASP A 231 25.65 -5.60 -4.33
CA ASP A 231 26.20 -5.07 -5.57
C ASP A 231 26.06 -6.05 -6.73
N ALA A 232 26.25 -7.36 -6.44
CA ALA A 232 26.04 -8.41 -7.43
C ALA A 232 24.58 -8.48 -7.93
N PHE A 233 23.62 -8.15 -7.08
CA PHE A 233 22.19 -8.12 -7.39
C PHE A 233 21.79 -6.81 -8.09
N ARG A 234 22.34 -5.67 -7.63
CA ARG A 234 22.06 -4.33 -8.18
C ARG A 234 22.90 -3.99 -9.44
N GLY A 235 23.90 -4.79 -9.74
CA GLY A 235 24.69 -4.71 -10.97
C GLY A 235 25.71 -3.57 -11.02
N VAL A 236 26.01 -2.91 -9.90
CA VAL A 236 26.98 -1.79 -9.82
C VAL A 236 27.79 -1.89 -8.52
N PRO A 237 29.13 -2.03 -8.58
CA PRO A 237 30.00 -1.99 -7.42
C PRO A 237 29.88 -0.69 -6.61
N GLY A 238 29.91 -0.80 -5.28
CA GLY A 238 29.80 0.32 -4.35
C GLY A 238 28.38 0.85 -4.17
N ALA A 239 27.35 0.20 -4.73
CA ALA A 239 25.94 0.58 -4.51
C ALA A 239 25.54 0.38 -3.06
N PHE A 240 26.00 -0.70 -2.40
CA PHE A 240 25.72 -1.00 -1.00
C PHE A 240 26.17 0.13 -0.07
N ASP A 241 27.44 0.52 -0.14
CA ASP A 241 28.02 1.54 0.74
C ASP A 241 27.31 2.88 0.58
N LYS A 242 26.97 3.25 -0.65
CA LYS A 242 26.21 4.48 -0.93
C LYS A 242 24.79 4.39 -0.37
N ALA A 243 24.10 3.26 -0.51
CA ALA A 243 22.74 3.06 -0.01
C ALA A 243 22.72 3.09 1.53
N VAL A 244 23.68 2.43 2.19
CA VAL A 244 23.84 2.45 3.66
C VAL A 244 24.17 3.87 4.14
N THR A 245 25.01 4.61 3.42
CA THR A 245 25.29 6.02 3.71
C THR A 245 24.01 6.86 3.58
N GLY A 246 23.22 6.62 2.54
CA GLY A 246 21.92 7.28 2.33
C GLY A 246 20.93 7.01 3.47
N LEU A 247 20.86 5.77 3.96
CA LEU A 247 20.06 5.40 5.13
C LEU A 247 20.47 6.22 6.37
N LYS A 248 21.77 6.24 6.67
CA LYS A 248 22.32 7.00 7.82
C LYS A 248 22.02 8.50 7.69
N ASN A 249 22.21 9.08 6.51
CA ASN A 249 21.88 10.48 6.24
C ASN A 249 20.40 10.80 6.52
N CYS A 250 19.47 9.90 6.17
CA CYS A 250 18.04 10.08 6.45
C CYS A 250 17.74 10.00 7.95
N VAL A 251 18.31 9.01 8.65
CA VAL A 251 18.13 8.85 10.10
C VAL A 251 18.70 10.04 10.87
N GLU A 252 19.91 10.51 10.53
CA GLU A 252 20.52 11.72 11.11
C GLU A 252 19.64 12.97 10.92
N ALA A 253 18.87 13.02 9.83
CA ALA A 253 17.98 14.12 9.52
C ALA A 253 16.57 13.95 10.09
N ASP A 254 16.29 12.90 10.85
CA ASP A 254 14.97 12.58 11.41
C ASP A 254 13.89 12.45 10.31
N LEU A 255 14.24 11.79 9.20
CA LEU A 255 13.31 11.35 8.17
C LEU A 255 12.90 9.90 8.42
N CYS A 256 11.60 9.61 8.34
CA CYS A 256 11.11 8.24 8.40
C CYS A 256 11.72 7.41 7.28
N VAL A 257 12.48 6.38 7.62
CA VAL A 257 13.21 5.58 6.65
C VAL A 257 12.86 4.09 6.73
N CYS A 258 12.83 3.44 5.56
CA CYS A 258 12.59 2.03 5.41
C CYS A 258 13.71 1.36 4.62
N ILE A 259 14.10 0.17 5.03
CA ILE A 259 14.84 -0.75 4.18
C ILE A 259 13.85 -1.63 3.41
N ALA A 260 13.97 -1.65 2.08
CA ALA A 260 13.19 -2.51 1.21
C ALA A 260 14.06 -3.62 0.62
N THR A 261 13.65 -4.87 0.79
CA THR A 261 14.40 -6.04 0.31
C THR A 261 13.52 -6.93 -0.55
N THR A 262 13.95 -7.21 -1.78
CA THR A 262 13.35 -8.24 -2.62
C THR A 262 14.00 -9.58 -2.31
N ALA A 263 13.24 -10.50 -1.71
CA ALA A 263 13.77 -11.82 -1.36
C ALA A 263 13.84 -12.73 -2.57
N THR A 264 15.03 -13.31 -2.76
CA THR A 264 15.38 -14.30 -3.78
C THR A 264 16.19 -15.43 -3.14
N LYS A 265 16.46 -16.49 -3.87
CA LYS A 265 17.32 -17.57 -3.36
C LYS A 265 18.72 -17.09 -3.01
N SER A 266 19.24 -16.08 -3.73
CA SER A 266 20.59 -15.55 -3.50
C SER A 266 20.76 -14.77 -2.21
N ASN A 267 19.67 -14.26 -1.61
CA ASN A 267 19.74 -13.46 -0.38
C ASN A 267 18.83 -13.99 0.76
N LEU A 268 18.19 -15.14 0.57
CA LEU A 268 17.24 -15.69 1.55
C LEU A 268 17.89 -15.87 2.93
N GLU A 269 19.08 -16.44 2.97
CA GLU A 269 19.81 -16.70 4.21
C GLU A 269 20.33 -15.41 4.88
N GLU A 270 20.44 -14.32 4.13
CA GLU A 270 20.85 -13.02 4.66
C GLU A 270 19.69 -12.20 5.25
N MET A 271 18.44 -12.63 5.10
CA MET A 271 17.26 -11.88 5.58
C MET A 271 17.33 -11.51 7.07
N PRO A 272 17.76 -12.40 7.98
CA PRO A 272 17.96 -12.03 9.39
C PRO A 272 18.99 -10.92 9.58
N ALA A 273 20.11 -10.99 8.86
CA ALA A 273 21.18 -9.98 8.96
C ALA A 273 20.75 -8.63 8.37
N ILE A 274 19.95 -8.63 7.27
CA ILE A 274 19.41 -7.37 6.71
C ILE A 274 18.43 -6.71 7.68
N ILE A 275 17.60 -7.48 8.38
CA ILE A 275 16.70 -6.94 9.41
C ILE A 275 17.51 -6.38 10.59
N SER A 276 18.59 -7.07 11.02
CA SER A 276 19.49 -6.56 12.06
C SER A 276 20.17 -5.25 11.63
N LEU A 277 20.60 -5.16 10.36
CA LEU A 277 21.15 -3.92 9.80
C LEU A 277 20.13 -2.77 9.86
N ALA A 278 18.84 -3.06 9.60
CA ALA A 278 17.78 -2.05 9.74
C ALA A 278 17.64 -1.54 11.19
N GLU A 279 17.70 -2.46 12.17
CA GLU A 279 17.64 -2.12 13.60
C GLU A 279 18.87 -1.34 14.07
N GLU A 280 20.07 -1.71 13.60
CA GLU A 280 21.35 -1.08 13.93
C GLU A 280 21.45 0.35 13.37
N ILE A 281 20.98 0.57 12.14
CA ILE A 281 20.97 1.90 11.52
C ILE A 281 19.87 2.78 12.16
N GLY A 282 18.85 2.18 12.77
CA GLY A 282 17.70 2.90 13.30
C GLY A 282 16.61 3.15 12.25
N ALA A 283 16.53 2.31 11.21
CA ALA A 283 15.44 2.39 10.27
C ALA A 283 14.12 2.01 10.93
N GLU A 284 13.11 2.89 10.82
CA GLU A 284 11.81 2.67 11.46
C GLU A 284 11.06 1.48 10.86
N ARG A 285 11.33 1.16 9.60
CA ARG A 285 10.60 0.14 8.84
C ARG A 285 11.53 -0.75 8.04
N PHE A 286 11.09 -1.97 7.85
CA PHE A 286 11.65 -2.95 6.93
C PHE A 286 10.52 -3.52 6.07
N THR A 287 10.63 -3.48 4.75
CA THR A 287 9.63 -4.02 3.83
C THR A 287 10.18 -5.22 3.06
N TYR A 288 9.52 -6.36 3.23
CA TYR A 288 9.76 -7.56 2.44
C TYR A 288 8.96 -7.52 1.15
N PHE A 289 9.65 -7.61 0.02
CA PHE A 289 9.05 -7.77 -1.31
C PHE A 289 9.21 -9.21 -1.80
N ASN A 290 8.11 -9.79 -2.30
CA ASN A 290 8.21 -10.99 -3.12
C ASN A 290 8.93 -10.67 -4.43
N PHE A 291 9.89 -11.49 -4.83
CA PHE A 291 10.38 -11.47 -6.20
C PHE A 291 9.26 -11.90 -7.14
N ILE A 292 9.05 -11.17 -8.21
CA ILE A 292 8.09 -11.46 -9.27
C ILE A 292 8.85 -11.35 -10.59
N PRO A 293 8.91 -12.42 -11.40
CA PRO A 293 9.67 -12.44 -12.65
C PRO A 293 8.96 -11.62 -13.73
N THR A 294 9.20 -10.31 -13.70
CA THR A 294 8.73 -9.30 -14.68
C THR A 294 9.88 -8.37 -15.03
N GLY A 295 9.79 -7.62 -16.12
CA GLY A 295 10.90 -6.82 -16.63
C GLY A 295 12.16 -7.65 -16.86
N ARG A 296 13.33 -7.17 -16.42
CA ARG A 296 14.60 -7.95 -16.46
C ARG A 296 14.54 -9.20 -15.58
N GLY A 297 13.76 -9.18 -14.51
CA GLY A 297 13.55 -10.33 -13.64
C GLY A 297 13.02 -11.58 -14.36
N LYS A 298 12.44 -11.44 -15.56
CA LYS A 298 12.02 -12.59 -16.39
C LYS A 298 13.18 -13.52 -16.74
N ALA A 299 14.39 -13.03 -16.86
CA ALA A 299 15.58 -13.86 -17.12
C ALA A 299 16.07 -14.64 -15.89
N HIS A 300 15.47 -14.42 -14.72
CA HIS A 300 15.93 -14.94 -13.42
C HIS A 300 14.83 -15.70 -12.66
N TYR A 301 14.01 -16.49 -13.37
CA TYR A 301 12.98 -17.34 -12.74
C TYR A 301 13.55 -18.31 -11.71
N ASP A 302 14.80 -18.79 -11.94
CA ASP A 302 15.55 -19.67 -11.05
C ASP A 302 15.80 -19.06 -9.66
N GLN A 303 15.79 -17.73 -9.57
CA GLN A 303 15.99 -16.99 -8.33
C GLN A 303 14.71 -16.84 -7.50
N ASP A 304 13.56 -17.23 -8.03
CA ASP A 304 12.30 -17.17 -7.25
C ASP A 304 12.31 -18.22 -6.13
N LEU A 305 11.80 -17.82 -4.97
CA LEU A 305 11.66 -18.73 -3.83
C LEU A 305 10.60 -19.80 -4.14
N SER A 306 10.84 -21.03 -3.71
CA SER A 306 9.80 -22.05 -3.68
C SER A 306 8.65 -21.64 -2.75
N ALA A 307 7.53 -22.31 -2.86
CA ALA A 307 6.39 -22.06 -1.98
C ALA A 307 6.73 -22.35 -0.50
N GLU A 308 7.56 -23.36 -0.24
CA GLU A 308 8.05 -23.74 1.07
C GLU A 308 9.01 -22.72 1.66
N GLU A 309 10.00 -22.27 0.88
CA GLU A 309 10.96 -21.22 1.30
C GLU A 309 10.22 -19.92 1.64
N ARG A 310 9.28 -19.52 0.79
CA ARG A 310 8.46 -18.33 1.00
C ARG A 310 7.60 -18.46 2.27
N GLU A 311 6.99 -19.62 2.51
CA GLU A 311 6.20 -19.88 3.71
C GLU A 311 7.07 -19.80 4.97
N LYS A 312 8.29 -20.41 4.96
CA LYS A 312 9.25 -20.35 6.06
C LYS A 312 9.65 -18.90 6.35
N LEU A 313 9.99 -18.13 5.32
CA LEU A 313 10.34 -16.72 5.47
C LEU A 313 9.19 -15.91 6.08
N MET A 314 7.96 -16.06 5.60
CA MET A 314 6.81 -15.34 6.15
C MET A 314 6.55 -15.69 7.62
N ARG A 315 6.72 -16.96 8.01
CA ARG A 315 6.62 -17.39 9.42
C ARG A 315 7.72 -16.78 10.27
N TYR A 316 8.96 -16.75 9.76
CA TYR A 316 10.08 -16.09 10.43
C TYR A 316 9.77 -14.59 10.65
N LEU A 317 9.29 -13.87 9.63
CA LEU A 317 8.94 -12.46 9.75
C LEU A 317 7.84 -12.23 10.79
N LEU A 318 6.80 -13.07 10.82
CA LEU A 318 5.74 -12.99 11.84
C LEU A 318 6.27 -13.22 13.26
N ASN A 319 7.18 -14.17 13.43
CA ASN A 319 7.83 -14.41 14.73
C ASN A 319 8.64 -13.18 15.16
N ARG A 320 9.40 -12.57 14.24
CA ARG A 320 10.14 -11.33 14.52
C ARG A 320 9.22 -10.17 14.91
N MET A 321 8.08 -9.99 14.22
CA MET A 321 7.05 -9.00 14.57
C MET A 321 6.49 -9.20 15.99
N SER A 322 6.41 -10.45 16.44
CA SER A 322 5.85 -10.81 17.76
C SER A 322 6.87 -10.73 18.89
N SER A 323 8.17 -10.90 18.59
CA SER A 323 9.25 -10.95 19.57
C SER A 323 9.86 -9.59 19.96
N GLY A 324 9.23 -8.48 19.58
CA GLY A 324 9.68 -7.13 19.97
C GLY A 324 10.76 -6.55 19.07
N CYS A 325 10.69 -6.80 17.76
CA CYS A 325 11.53 -6.14 16.76
C CYS A 325 11.42 -4.62 16.88
N LYS A 326 12.56 -3.92 16.90
CA LYS A 326 12.59 -2.44 16.97
C LYS A 326 12.09 -1.82 15.66
N THR A 327 12.37 -2.47 14.54
CA THR A 327 11.93 -2.04 13.21
C THR A 327 10.55 -2.63 12.90
N THR A 328 9.63 -1.81 12.40
CA THR A 328 8.32 -2.27 11.96
C THR A 328 8.44 -3.06 10.65
N ILE A 329 8.14 -4.35 10.69
CA ILE A 329 8.21 -5.22 9.50
C ILE A 329 6.91 -5.09 8.70
N LEU A 330 7.05 -4.81 7.40
CA LEU A 330 5.99 -4.71 6.41
C LEU A 330 6.22 -5.74 5.29
N THR A 331 5.20 -5.95 4.45
CA THR A 331 5.34 -6.84 3.28
C THR A 331 4.39 -6.48 2.15
N THR A 332 4.83 -6.78 0.94
CA THR A 332 3.97 -6.76 -0.25
C THR A 332 3.39 -8.15 -0.58
N ALA A 333 3.76 -9.18 0.18
CA ALA A 333 3.28 -10.55 0.01
C ALA A 333 1.84 -10.72 0.52
N PRO A 334 0.82 -10.90 -0.34
CA PRO A 334 -0.56 -11.06 0.11
C PRO A 334 -0.76 -12.33 0.96
N GLN A 335 0.10 -13.34 0.80
CA GLN A 335 0.05 -14.60 1.53
C GLN A 335 0.27 -14.41 3.03
N LEU A 336 1.00 -13.35 3.47
CA LEU A 336 1.23 -13.11 4.89
C LEU A 336 -0.09 -12.97 5.67
N ALA A 337 -1.15 -12.43 5.06
CA ALA A 337 -2.46 -12.33 5.70
C ALA A 337 -3.03 -13.71 6.09
N ARG A 338 -2.87 -14.73 5.23
CA ARG A 338 -3.23 -16.12 5.53
C ARG A 338 -2.31 -16.72 6.61
N VAL A 339 -0.99 -16.57 6.42
CA VAL A 339 0.01 -17.14 7.36
C VAL A 339 -0.23 -16.60 8.77
N ALA A 340 -0.50 -15.29 8.90
CA ALA A 340 -0.81 -14.65 10.16
C ALA A 340 -2.02 -15.31 10.85
N LEU A 341 -3.10 -15.57 10.13
CA LEU A 341 -4.28 -16.24 10.68
C LEU A 341 -4.01 -17.68 11.11
N GLN A 342 -3.22 -18.42 10.33
CA GLN A 342 -2.87 -19.82 10.66
C GLN A 342 -1.94 -19.92 11.87
N CYS A 343 -1.04 -18.96 12.09
CA CYS A 343 -0.13 -18.97 13.24
C CYS A 343 -0.79 -18.58 14.57
N GLN A 344 -1.99 -18.00 14.56
CA GLN A 344 -2.66 -17.47 15.76
C GLN A 344 -3.19 -18.55 16.74
N GLY A 345 -3.34 -19.78 16.28
CA GLY A 345 -3.69 -20.90 17.17
C GLY A 345 -2.66 -21.16 18.27
N SER A 346 -1.47 -20.58 18.17
CA SER A 346 -0.31 -20.84 19.03
C SER A 346 0.03 -19.71 20.01
N SER A 347 -0.55 -18.49 19.87
CA SER A 347 -0.21 -17.35 20.74
C SER A 347 -1.36 -16.99 21.68
N GLY A 348 -1.10 -17.10 23.00
CA GLY A 348 -2.07 -16.82 24.07
C GLY A 348 -2.52 -15.36 24.24
N THR A 349 -2.03 -14.40 23.41
CA THR A 349 -2.17 -12.95 23.64
C THR A 349 -3.51 -12.34 23.20
N GLY A 350 -4.41 -13.10 22.60
CA GLY A 350 -5.71 -12.55 22.16
C GLY A 350 -5.65 -11.53 21.01
N GLU A 351 -4.46 -11.15 20.54
CA GLU A 351 -4.22 -10.24 19.43
C GLU A 351 -3.82 -10.99 18.17
N VAL A 352 -4.18 -10.40 17.04
CA VAL A 352 -3.96 -10.92 15.69
C VAL A 352 -3.19 -9.90 14.88
N THR A 353 -2.05 -10.30 14.33
CA THR A 353 -1.32 -9.46 13.37
C THR A 353 -1.97 -9.57 12.00
N MET A 354 -2.47 -8.46 11.47
CA MET A 354 -3.03 -8.39 10.13
C MET A 354 -2.14 -7.55 9.23
N SER A 355 -1.76 -8.10 8.09
CA SER A 355 -0.99 -7.42 7.07
C SER A 355 -1.87 -7.04 5.89
N MET A 356 -1.83 -5.77 5.52
CA MET A 356 -2.35 -5.27 4.25
C MET A 356 -1.16 -5.09 3.33
N ALA A 357 -1.11 -5.84 2.23
CA ALA A 357 -0.03 -5.72 1.25
C ALA A 357 0.10 -4.25 0.80
N HIS A 358 1.32 -3.73 0.78
CA HIS A 358 1.68 -2.33 0.52
C HIS A 358 1.18 -1.30 1.56
N MET A 359 0.65 -1.74 2.70
CA MET A 359 0.17 -0.87 3.77
C MET A 359 0.71 -1.36 5.12
N GLN A 360 0.24 -0.78 6.19
CA GLN A 360 0.72 -1.12 7.53
C GLN A 360 0.24 -2.50 7.98
N THR A 361 1.09 -3.15 8.76
CA THR A 361 0.71 -4.30 9.58
C THR A 361 0.05 -3.77 10.86
N VAL A 362 -1.14 -4.26 11.18
CA VAL A 362 -1.89 -3.84 12.37
C VAL A 362 -2.16 -5.03 13.27
N LYS A 363 -2.04 -4.81 14.58
CA LYS A 363 -2.51 -5.78 15.58
C LYS A 363 -4.00 -5.53 15.81
N ILE A 364 -4.80 -6.55 15.61
CA ILE A 364 -6.24 -6.53 15.85
C ILE A 364 -6.63 -7.56 16.91
N THR A 365 -7.72 -7.33 17.60
CA THR A 365 -8.27 -8.31 18.55
C THR A 365 -8.87 -9.49 17.80
N LYS A 366 -8.95 -10.67 18.44
CA LYS A 366 -9.64 -11.86 17.86
C LYS A 366 -11.06 -11.52 17.38
N LYS A 367 -11.75 -10.61 18.04
CA LYS A 367 -13.10 -10.15 17.66
C LYS A 367 -13.12 -9.39 16.33
N ALA A 368 -12.00 -8.81 15.92
CA ALA A 368 -11.87 -8.03 14.68
C ALA A 368 -11.33 -8.88 13.50
N VAL A 369 -11.02 -10.17 13.70
CA VAL A 369 -10.55 -11.07 12.63
C VAL A 369 -11.49 -11.11 11.41
N PRO A 370 -12.83 -11.09 11.55
CA PRO A 370 -13.71 -11.02 10.39
C PRO A 370 -13.49 -9.81 9.49
N LEU A 371 -12.91 -8.71 10.03
CA LEU A 371 -12.54 -7.53 9.22
C LEU A 371 -11.38 -7.82 8.24
N ALA A 372 -10.59 -8.86 8.47
CA ALA A 372 -9.51 -9.26 7.57
C ALA A 372 -10.02 -9.62 6.17
N ASP A 373 -11.23 -10.18 6.04
CA ASP A 373 -11.88 -10.47 4.76
C ASP A 373 -12.11 -9.21 3.91
N PHE A 374 -12.28 -8.07 4.57
CA PHE A 374 -12.54 -6.82 3.88
C PHE A 374 -11.26 -6.12 3.41
N ILE A 375 -10.21 -6.15 4.20
CA ILE A 375 -9.03 -5.29 3.98
C ILE A 375 -7.78 -6.08 3.55
N GLY A 376 -7.70 -7.36 3.82
CA GLY A 376 -6.50 -8.18 3.60
C GLY A 376 -6.13 -8.43 2.13
N GLY A 377 -4.91 -8.92 1.95
CA GLY A 377 -4.38 -9.50 0.72
C GLY A 377 -4.03 -8.50 -0.39
N CYS A 378 -3.99 -9.00 -1.63
CA CYS A 378 -3.61 -8.23 -2.79
C CYS A 378 -4.48 -7.00 -2.99
N GLY A 379 -3.85 -5.81 -3.08
CA GLY A 379 -4.50 -4.51 -3.22
C GLY A 379 -4.61 -4.00 -4.65
N ALA A 380 -4.01 -4.68 -5.63
CA ALA A 380 -3.97 -4.27 -7.02
C ALA A 380 -5.39 -3.98 -7.59
N GLY A 381 -5.59 -2.82 -8.21
CA GLY A 381 -6.85 -2.37 -8.77
C GLY A 381 -8.00 -2.16 -7.77
N ARG A 382 -7.71 -2.29 -6.46
CA ARG A 382 -8.67 -2.24 -5.35
C ARG A 382 -8.32 -1.21 -4.28
N LEU A 383 -7.09 -1.23 -3.79
CA LEU A 383 -6.55 -0.32 -2.79
C LEU A 383 -5.42 0.53 -3.36
N TYR A 384 -4.77 0.06 -4.40
CA TYR A 384 -3.67 0.74 -5.05
C TYR A 384 -3.62 0.42 -6.56
N CYS A 385 -2.94 1.27 -7.31
CA CYS A 385 -2.51 1.04 -8.68
C CYS A 385 -1.18 1.75 -8.92
N SER A 386 -0.61 1.62 -10.11
CA SER A 386 0.64 2.29 -10.47
C SER A 386 0.51 3.11 -11.74
N LEU A 387 1.48 4.01 -11.93
CA LEU A 387 1.61 4.82 -13.14
C LEU A 387 2.97 4.56 -13.78
N SER A 388 3.00 4.57 -15.10
CA SER A 388 4.24 4.62 -15.89
C SER A 388 4.78 6.05 -16.00
N PRO A 389 6.05 6.24 -16.45
CA PRO A 389 6.59 7.58 -16.74
C PRO A 389 5.84 8.30 -17.87
N GLN A 390 5.10 7.56 -18.71
CA GLN A 390 4.30 8.09 -19.82
C GLN A 390 2.87 8.47 -19.39
N GLY A 391 2.48 8.18 -18.13
CA GLY A 391 1.15 8.46 -17.61
C GLY A 391 0.15 7.32 -17.79
N ASP A 392 0.59 6.13 -18.21
CA ASP A 392 -0.26 4.94 -18.27
C ASP A 392 -0.61 4.47 -16.87
N VAL A 393 -1.85 4.03 -16.69
CA VAL A 393 -2.35 3.47 -15.44
C VAL A 393 -2.25 1.94 -15.51
N HIS A 394 -1.60 1.33 -14.51
CA HIS A 394 -1.44 -0.11 -14.40
C HIS A 394 -2.02 -0.62 -13.07
N PRO A 395 -2.50 -1.87 -12.99
CA PRO A 395 -3.01 -2.43 -11.74
C PRO A 395 -1.97 -2.54 -10.62
N CYS A 396 -0.71 -2.73 -11.00
CA CYS A 396 0.41 -2.96 -10.09
C CYS A 396 1.72 -2.68 -10.84
N VAL A 397 2.76 -2.19 -10.16
CA VAL A 397 4.10 -1.99 -10.75
C VAL A 397 4.68 -3.27 -11.37
N PHE A 398 4.34 -4.44 -10.80
CA PHE A 398 4.75 -5.74 -11.31
C PHE A 398 3.82 -6.30 -12.40
N LEU A 399 2.81 -5.56 -12.82
CA LEU A 399 1.82 -5.98 -13.80
C LEU A 399 1.59 -4.84 -14.80
N PRO A 400 2.52 -4.66 -15.77
CA PRO A 400 2.52 -3.54 -16.71
C PRO A 400 1.47 -3.74 -17.83
N VAL A 401 0.20 -3.82 -17.43
CA VAL A 401 -0.95 -3.88 -18.33
C VAL A 401 -1.63 -2.52 -18.30
N ASN A 402 -1.59 -1.81 -19.42
CA ASN A 402 -2.22 -0.51 -19.55
C ASN A 402 -3.74 -0.63 -19.48
N VAL A 403 -4.37 0.17 -18.62
CA VAL A 403 -5.84 0.24 -18.43
C VAL A 403 -6.40 1.63 -18.71
N GLY A 404 -5.58 2.57 -19.14
CA GLY A 404 -5.90 3.94 -19.51
C GLY A 404 -4.69 4.87 -19.36
N ASN A 405 -4.74 6.09 -19.92
CA ASN A 405 -3.62 7.04 -19.88
C ASN A 405 -4.08 8.43 -19.44
N LEU A 406 -3.35 9.02 -18.48
CA LEU A 406 -3.70 10.30 -17.84
C LEU A 406 -3.44 11.54 -18.72
N LYS A 407 -2.81 11.39 -19.89
CA LYS A 407 -2.72 12.46 -20.91
C LYS A 407 -4.08 12.69 -21.59
N THR A 408 -4.89 11.63 -21.71
CA THR A 408 -6.12 11.63 -22.51
C THR A 408 -7.39 11.37 -21.70
N GLU A 409 -7.28 10.76 -20.51
CA GLU A 409 -8.41 10.31 -19.72
C GLU A 409 -8.32 10.85 -18.28
N LYS A 410 -9.47 10.99 -17.62
CA LYS A 410 -9.52 11.36 -16.19
C LYS A 410 -9.23 10.14 -15.32
N PHE A 411 -8.35 10.31 -14.35
CA PHE A 411 -7.96 9.23 -13.42
C PHE A 411 -9.17 8.56 -12.75
N GLN A 412 -10.15 9.35 -12.30
CA GLN A 412 -11.34 8.81 -11.63
C GLN A 412 -12.16 7.88 -12.53
N ASP A 413 -12.25 8.20 -13.82
CA ASP A 413 -12.99 7.40 -14.78
C ASP A 413 -12.29 6.06 -15.05
N ILE A 414 -10.97 6.08 -15.23
CA ILE A 414 -10.15 4.87 -15.37
C ILE A 414 -10.31 4.01 -14.11
N TRP A 415 -10.10 4.61 -12.91
CA TRP A 415 -10.16 3.88 -11.65
C TRP A 415 -11.50 3.18 -11.42
N LEU A 416 -12.60 3.86 -11.67
CA LEU A 416 -13.93 3.31 -11.41
C LEU A 416 -14.39 2.33 -12.51
N ASN A 417 -13.99 2.52 -13.76
CA ASN A 417 -14.63 1.89 -14.90
C ASN A 417 -13.78 0.87 -15.64
N ALA A 418 -12.45 0.91 -15.53
CA ALA A 418 -11.58 -0.04 -16.23
C ALA A 418 -11.99 -1.50 -15.95
N PRO A 419 -12.23 -2.32 -17.01
CA PRO A 419 -12.71 -3.69 -16.86
C PRO A 419 -11.82 -4.56 -15.98
N LEU A 420 -10.49 -4.40 -16.10
CA LEU A 420 -9.52 -5.16 -15.31
C LEU A 420 -9.59 -4.81 -13.82
N PHE A 421 -9.79 -3.54 -13.46
CA PHE A 421 -9.99 -3.15 -12.07
C PHE A 421 -11.28 -3.74 -11.49
N LYS A 422 -12.37 -3.76 -12.28
CA LYS A 422 -13.63 -4.40 -11.89
C LYS A 422 -13.44 -5.90 -11.66
N ALA A 423 -12.67 -6.57 -12.53
CA ALA A 423 -12.35 -8.00 -12.38
C ALA A 423 -11.57 -8.28 -11.09
N PHE A 424 -10.56 -7.46 -10.73
CA PHE A 424 -9.75 -7.63 -9.52
C PHE A 424 -10.52 -7.35 -8.21
N ARG A 425 -11.53 -6.50 -8.28
CA ARG A 425 -12.41 -6.19 -7.14
C ARG A 425 -13.36 -7.34 -6.79
N ASN A 426 -13.57 -8.27 -7.69
CA ASN A 426 -14.42 -9.45 -7.46
C ASN A 426 -13.57 -10.72 -7.35
N ARG A 427 -13.25 -11.14 -6.12
CA ARG A 427 -12.47 -12.35 -5.85
C ARG A 427 -13.23 -13.66 -6.15
N ALA A 428 -14.52 -13.61 -6.44
CA ALA A 428 -15.24 -14.76 -6.96
C ALA A 428 -14.78 -15.16 -8.38
N ASN A 429 -14.16 -14.22 -9.12
CA ASN A 429 -13.61 -14.47 -10.45
C ASN A 429 -12.25 -15.22 -10.41
N LEU A 430 -11.66 -15.41 -9.24
CA LEU A 430 -10.38 -16.13 -9.12
C LEU A 430 -10.55 -17.59 -9.53
N LYS A 431 -9.56 -18.11 -10.24
CA LYS A 431 -9.48 -19.46 -10.77
C LYS A 431 -8.42 -20.29 -10.04
N GLY A 432 -8.24 -21.54 -10.46
CA GLY A 432 -7.20 -22.42 -9.94
C GLY A 432 -7.26 -22.59 -8.43
N SER A 433 -6.10 -22.74 -7.81
CA SER A 433 -5.97 -22.93 -6.35
C SER A 433 -6.51 -21.74 -5.54
N CYS A 434 -6.35 -20.49 -6.02
CA CYS A 434 -6.88 -19.31 -5.35
C CYS A 434 -8.41 -19.23 -5.38
N GLY A 435 -9.04 -19.69 -6.46
CA GLY A 435 -10.51 -19.71 -6.60
C GLY A 435 -11.21 -20.70 -5.66
N LYS A 436 -10.54 -21.80 -5.33
CA LYS A 436 -11.04 -22.87 -4.42
C LYS A 436 -10.58 -22.65 -2.95
N CYS A 437 -9.78 -21.61 -2.66
CA CYS A 437 -9.16 -21.42 -1.36
C CYS A 437 -10.09 -20.74 -0.36
N ASP A 438 -10.15 -21.25 0.87
CA ASP A 438 -10.91 -20.64 1.98
C ASP A 438 -10.42 -19.25 2.34
N TYR A 439 -9.13 -18.96 2.12
CA TYR A 439 -8.50 -17.67 2.36
C TYR A 439 -8.59 -16.70 1.17
N ARG A 440 -9.40 -16.99 0.13
CA ARG A 440 -9.45 -16.17 -1.09
C ARG A 440 -9.80 -14.70 -0.83
N PHE A 441 -10.66 -14.41 0.15
CA PHE A 441 -11.06 -13.05 0.48
C PHE A 441 -10.01 -12.31 1.33
N ILE A 442 -9.28 -13.01 2.16
CA ILE A 442 -8.22 -12.46 3.01
C ILE A 442 -6.92 -12.26 2.24
N CYS A 443 -6.53 -13.24 1.40
CA CYS A 443 -5.27 -13.27 0.68
C CYS A 443 -5.43 -12.90 -0.79
N GLY A 444 -6.19 -13.69 -1.55
CA GLY A 444 -6.42 -13.55 -2.98
C GLY A 444 -5.19 -13.85 -3.86
N GLY A 445 -4.07 -14.29 -3.32
CA GLY A 445 -2.81 -14.54 -4.03
C GLY A 445 -2.22 -13.29 -4.70
N CYS A 446 -1.01 -13.38 -5.21
CA CYS A 446 -0.39 -12.30 -5.97
C CYS A 446 -0.83 -12.35 -7.44
N ARG A 447 -1.53 -11.32 -7.91
CA ARG A 447 -2.06 -11.27 -9.29
C ARG A 447 -0.95 -11.11 -10.34
N ALA A 448 0.11 -10.39 -9.99
CA ALA A 448 1.27 -10.25 -10.86
C ALA A 448 2.05 -11.56 -10.98
N ARG A 449 2.21 -12.32 -9.89
CA ARG A 449 2.82 -13.65 -9.94
C ARG A 449 1.95 -14.62 -10.73
N SER A 450 0.62 -14.58 -10.53
CA SER A 450 -0.30 -15.38 -11.35
C SER A 450 -0.05 -15.14 -12.84
N ALA A 451 -0.03 -13.87 -13.26
CA ALA A 451 0.23 -13.52 -14.67
C ALA A 451 1.59 -14.00 -15.17
N ALA A 452 2.65 -13.82 -14.35
CA ALA A 452 4.02 -14.19 -14.75
C ALA A 452 4.22 -15.68 -15.00
N TYR A 453 3.43 -16.54 -14.35
CA TYR A 453 3.54 -17.99 -14.42
C TYR A 453 2.42 -18.70 -15.20
N HIS A 454 1.40 -17.97 -15.65
CA HIS A 454 0.26 -18.52 -16.39
C HIS A 454 -0.04 -17.70 -17.65
N ASP A 455 0.99 -17.40 -18.44
CA ASP A 455 0.89 -16.75 -19.75
C ASP A 455 -0.02 -15.51 -19.76
N GLY A 456 0.08 -14.69 -18.71
CA GLY A 456 -0.72 -13.47 -18.55
C GLY A 456 -2.07 -13.66 -17.85
N ASP A 457 -2.50 -14.88 -17.47
CA ASP A 457 -3.75 -15.09 -16.72
C ASP A 457 -3.60 -14.58 -15.26
N MET A 458 -4.04 -13.37 -15.04
CA MET A 458 -3.99 -12.68 -13.76
C MET A 458 -4.97 -13.24 -12.72
N LEU A 459 -5.95 -14.03 -13.14
CA LEU A 459 -7.00 -14.56 -12.24
C LEU A 459 -6.73 -15.99 -11.79
N ASN A 460 -5.69 -16.64 -12.28
CA ASN A 460 -5.30 -18.00 -11.92
C ASN A 460 -4.73 -18.10 -10.49
N GLY A 461 -4.37 -19.28 -10.05
CA GLY A 461 -3.72 -19.53 -8.75
C GLY A 461 -2.35 -18.85 -8.65
N ASP A 462 -1.95 -18.45 -7.44
CA ASP A 462 -0.60 -17.97 -7.17
C ASP A 462 0.34 -19.17 -6.96
N PRO A 463 1.30 -19.43 -7.87
CA PRO A 463 2.16 -20.61 -7.78
C PRO A 463 3.14 -20.56 -6.60
N GLY A 464 3.40 -19.35 -6.05
CA GLY A 464 4.25 -19.19 -4.88
C GLY A 464 3.51 -19.46 -3.54
N CYS A 465 2.33 -20.06 -3.57
CA CYS A 465 1.55 -20.36 -2.37
C CYS A 465 1.59 -21.86 -2.03
N ILE A 466 2.01 -22.20 -0.82
CA ILE A 466 2.09 -23.61 -0.35
C ILE A 466 0.73 -24.34 -0.38
N MET A 467 -0.38 -23.60 -0.27
CA MET A 467 -1.73 -24.20 -0.37
C MET A 467 -2.01 -24.72 -1.78
N GLY A 468 -1.47 -24.08 -2.82
CA GLY A 468 -1.56 -24.57 -4.20
C GLY A 468 -0.80 -25.86 -4.42
N VAL A 469 0.38 -25.97 -3.83
CA VAL A 469 1.27 -27.17 -3.93
C VAL A 469 0.66 -28.35 -3.19
N LYS A 470 0.09 -28.13 -1.98
CA LYS A 470 -0.55 -29.20 -1.21
C LYS A 470 -1.82 -29.74 -1.86
N GLY A 471 -2.60 -28.90 -2.52
CA GLY A 471 -3.78 -29.34 -3.27
C GLY A 471 -3.47 -30.16 -4.53
N ALA A 472 -2.28 -29.98 -5.12
CA ALA A 472 -1.82 -30.78 -6.26
C ALA A 472 -1.34 -32.20 -5.86
N LYS A 473 -0.98 -32.42 -4.58
CA LYS A 473 -0.57 -33.74 -4.07
C LYS A 473 -1.72 -34.59 -3.54
N SER A 474 -2.94 -34.06 -3.45
CA SER A 474 -4.13 -34.73 -2.99
C SER A 474 -5.17 -34.98 -4.09
N ALA A 475 -4.81 -34.72 -5.34
CA ALA A 475 -5.54 -35.11 -6.55
C ALA A 475 -4.69 -36.09 -7.37
#